data_6f5eeae7e094c28a015a79ac74377c57
#
_entry.id   6f5eeae7e094c28a015a79ac74377c57
#
_cell.length_a   1.000
_cell.length_b   1.000
_cell.length_c   1.000
_cell.angle_alpha   90.00
_cell.angle_beta   90.00
_cell.angle_gamma   90.00
#
_symmetry.space_group_name_H-M   'P 1'
#
loop_
_entity.id
_entity.type
_entity.pdbx_description
1 polymer ?
#
loop_
_entity_poly.entity_id
_entity_poly.type
_entity_poly.pdbx_seq_one_letter_code
_entity_poly.pdbx_strand_id
1 'polypeptide(L)' 'MSAAELFGLIVSIAVFAYLCYALFRGERL' A
#
# COMPACT_ATOMS: atom_id res chain seq x y z
N MET A 1 14.86 -8.89 11.42
CA MET A 1 13.46 -8.52 11.34
C MET A 1 12.57 -9.55 11.99
N SER A 2 11.65 -9.11 12.80
CA SER A 2 10.73 -10.05 13.43
C SER A 2 9.50 -10.20 12.54
N ALA A 3 8.72 -11.22 12.85
CA ALA A 3 7.52 -11.49 12.05
C ALA A 3 6.55 -10.32 12.10
N ALA A 4 6.48 -9.66 13.24
CA ALA A 4 5.56 -8.54 13.39
C ALA A 4 5.99 -7.39 12.47
N GLU A 5 7.28 -7.15 12.37
CA GLU A 5 7.77 -6.09 11.51
C GLU A 5 7.55 -6.43 10.06
N LEU A 6 7.78 -7.68 9.72
CA LEU A 6 7.56 -8.10 8.34
C LEU A 6 6.09 -7.95 7.95
N PHE A 7 5.21 -8.33 8.87
CA PHE A 7 3.78 -8.21 8.61
C PHE A 7 3.39 -6.75 8.41
N GLY A 8 3.92 -5.88 9.25
CA GLY A 8 3.63 -4.46 9.12
C GLY A 8 4.14 -3.89 7.81
N LEU A 9 5.29 -4.35 7.37
CA LEU A 9 5.85 -3.87 6.13
C LEU A 9 4.97 -4.27 4.95
N ILE A 10 4.52 -5.51 4.94
CA ILE A 10 3.67 -6.00 3.87
C ILE A 10 2.36 -5.23 3.83
N VAL A 11 1.77 -4.98 4.99
CA VAL A 11 0.51 -4.24 5.06
C VAL A 11 0.72 -2.82 4.57
N SER A 12 1.84 -2.21 4.93
CA SER A 12 2.12 -0.85 4.50
C SER A 12 2.22 -0.77 2.98
N ILE A 13 2.93 -1.71 2.40
CA ILE A 13 3.09 -1.73 0.95
C ILE A 13 1.74 -1.92 0.28
N ALA A 14 0.91 -2.81 0.82
CA ALA A 14 -0.40 -3.08 0.24
C ALA A 14 -1.27 -1.83 0.29
N VAL A 15 -1.28 -1.13 1.41
CA VAL A 15 -2.08 0.08 1.55
C VAL A 15 -1.57 1.16 0.61
N PHE A 16 -0.26 1.28 0.53
CA PHE A 16 0.34 2.28 -0.33
C PHE A 16 -0.03 2.02 -1.80
N ALA A 17 0.06 0.78 -2.21
CA ALA A 17 -0.29 0.43 -3.59
C ALA A 17 -1.77 0.71 -3.85
N TYR A 18 -2.62 0.43 -2.86
CA TYR A 18 -4.04 0.67 -3.02
C TYR A 18 -4.32 2.16 -3.18
N LEU A 19 -3.65 2.98 -2.38
CA LEU A 19 -3.84 4.41 -2.47
C LEU A 19 -3.39 4.94 -3.81
N CYS A 20 -2.26 4.48 -4.29
CA CYS A 20 -1.78 4.92 -5.59
C CYS A 20 -2.75 4.52 -6.69
N TYR A 21 -3.26 3.30 -6.61
CA TYR A 21 -4.21 2.83 -7.59
C TYR A 21 -5.49 3.67 -7.58
N ALA A 22 -5.97 3.97 -6.40
CA ALA A 22 -7.18 4.77 -6.28
C ALA A 22 -6.96 6.18 -6.82
N LEU A 23 -5.77 6.71 -6.60
CA LEU A 23 -5.45 8.03 -7.10
C LEU A 23 -5.46 8.07 -8.62
N PHE A 24 -4.81 7.10 -9.22
CA PHE A 24 -4.77 7.05 -10.67
C PHE A 24 -6.15 6.86 -11.26
N ARG A 25 -6.95 6.04 -10.60
CA ARG A 25 -8.29 5.81 -11.10
C ARG A 25 -9.17 7.03 -10.92
N GLY A 26 -9.07 7.67 -9.78
CA GLY A 26 -9.90 8.80 -9.48
C GLY A 26 -9.50 10.02 -10.26
N GLU A 27 -8.24 10.09 -10.61
CA GLU A 27 -7.73 11.22 -11.28
C GLU A 27 -7.64 11.04 -12.76
N ARG A 28 -8.65 10.76 -13.41
CA ARG A 28 -8.54 10.56 -14.84
C ARG A 28 -8.41 11.88 -15.50
N LEU A 29 -7.32 12.16 -15.96
CA LEU A 29 -7.10 13.36 -16.74
C LEU A 29 -7.25 13.09 -18.24
#